data_a78489480ee2940509123af3ed8cd196
#
_entry.id   a78489480ee2940509123af3ed8cd196
#
_cell.length_a   1.000
_cell.length_b   1.000
_cell.length_c   1.000
_cell.angle_alpha   90.00
_cell.angle_beta   90.00
_cell.angle_gamma   90.00
#
_symmetry.space_group_name_H-M   'P 1'
#
loop_
_entity.id
_entity.type
_entity.pdbx_description
1 polymer ?
#
loop_
_entity_poly.entity_id
_entity_poly.type
_entity_poly.pdbx_seq_one_letter_code
_entity_poly.pdbx_strand_id
1 'polypeptide(L)'
;MKKLTIVLLATLVFSCKPCEVKLQSEKQNITILLDNWHKAAAAANYEVYFGAMSDESIFIGTDATENWNKKQFQAFAKPYFDKGKAWNFKAIERNIYFSE
;
A
#
# COMPACT_ATOMS: atom_id res chain seq x y z
N MET A 1 19.39 4.26 64.69
CA MET A 1 18.78 4.97 63.56
C MET A 1 18.86 4.09 62.29
N LYS A 2 17.77 3.58 61.87
CA LYS A 2 17.69 2.77 60.65
C LYS A 2 17.39 3.72 59.52
N LYS A 3 18.32 3.86 58.58
CA LYS A 3 18.07 4.55 57.32
C LYS A 3 17.25 3.64 56.42
N LEU A 4 16.00 4.00 56.19
CA LEU A 4 15.15 3.33 55.24
C LEU A 4 15.57 3.74 53.86
N THR A 5 16.32 2.86 53.15
CA THR A 5 16.65 3.07 51.76
C THR A 5 15.46 2.61 50.96
N ILE A 6 14.64 3.55 50.53
CA ILE A 6 13.57 3.27 49.56
C ILE A 6 14.26 3.08 48.21
N VAL A 7 14.45 1.84 47.83
CA VAL A 7 14.82 1.52 46.46
C VAL A 7 13.56 1.72 45.61
N LEU A 8 13.45 2.87 44.98
CA LEU A 8 12.43 3.15 44.00
C LEU A 8 12.77 2.28 42.77
N LEU A 9 12.13 1.12 42.70
CA LEU A 9 12.22 0.28 41.52
C LEU A 9 11.41 0.97 40.42
N ALA A 10 12.07 1.81 39.64
CA ALA A 10 11.50 2.35 38.43
C ALA A 10 11.30 1.18 37.45
N THR A 11 10.14 0.60 37.45
CA THR A 11 9.71 -0.32 36.41
C THR A 11 9.58 0.50 35.11
N LEU A 12 10.65 0.45 34.32
CA LEU A 12 10.60 0.92 32.94
C LEU A 12 9.62 0.00 32.19
N VAL A 13 8.41 0.48 32.11
CA VAL A 13 7.41 -0.13 31.24
C VAL A 13 7.82 0.22 29.81
N PHE A 14 8.60 -0.64 29.18
CA PHE A 14 8.82 -0.60 27.75
C PHE A 14 7.50 -1.00 27.07
N SER A 15 6.61 -0.03 26.88
CA SER A 15 5.46 -0.25 26.00
C SER A 15 5.97 -0.38 24.56
N CYS A 16 5.47 -1.36 23.83
CA CYS A 16 5.82 -1.65 22.42
C CYS A 16 5.37 -0.55 21.44
N LYS A 17 5.56 0.73 21.76
CA LYS A 17 5.28 1.86 20.87
C LYS A 17 6.06 1.83 19.55
N PRO A 18 7.33 1.34 19.48
CA PRO A 18 8.06 1.31 18.20
C PRO A 18 7.41 0.43 17.13
N CYS A 19 6.77 -0.69 17.50
CA CYS A 19 6.09 -1.58 16.55
C CYS A 19 4.85 -0.95 15.96
N GLU A 20 4.01 -0.32 16.78
CA GLU A 20 2.81 0.37 16.31
C GLU A 20 3.13 1.56 15.41
N VAL A 21 4.13 2.36 15.76
CA VAL A 21 4.61 3.48 14.95
C VAL A 21 5.10 2.99 13.59
N LYS A 22 5.85 1.88 13.55
CA LYS A 22 6.32 1.28 12.30
C LYS A 22 5.15 0.80 11.44
N LEU A 23 4.17 0.11 12.00
CA LEU A 23 2.99 -0.36 11.28
C LEU A 23 2.17 0.81 10.71
N GLN A 24 2.00 1.89 11.46
CA GLN A 24 1.30 3.08 10.98
C GLN A 24 2.07 3.75 9.84
N SER A 25 3.38 3.84 9.93
CA SER A 25 4.24 4.36 8.86
C SER A 25 4.12 3.51 7.59
N GLU A 26 4.12 2.18 7.71
CA GLU A 26 3.95 1.28 6.57
C GLU A 26 2.56 1.39 5.93
N LYS A 27 1.50 1.51 6.73
CA LYS A 27 0.14 1.77 6.22
C LYS A 27 0.09 3.07 5.42
N GLN A 28 0.73 4.12 5.91
CA GLN A 28 0.79 5.40 5.22
C GLN A 28 1.57 5.30 3.90
N ASN A 29 2.68 4.59 3.88
CA ASN A 29 3.48 4.36 2.68
C ASN A 29 2.67 3.60 1.61
N ILE A 30 1.94 2.56 2.01
CA ILE A 30 1.06 1.80 1.12
C ILE A 30 -0.07 2.70 0.58
N THR A 31 -0.66 3.52 1.43
CA THR A 31 -1.71 4.47 1.03
C THR A 31 -1.21 5.43 -0.04
N ILE A 32 -0.04 6.03 0.16
CA ILE A 32 0.60 6.93 -0.80
C ILE A 32 0.91 6.22 -2.12
N LEU A 33 1.43 4.99 -2.05
CA LEU A 33 1.73 4.18 -3.22
C LEU A 33 0.46 3.92 -4.05
N LEU A 34 -0.63 3.51 -3.40
CA LEU A 34 -1.90 3.23 -4.07
C LEU A 34 -2.54 4.49 -4.66
N ASP A 35 -2.47 5.60 -3.95
CA ASP A 35 -2.97 6.89 -4.45
C ASP A 35 -2.19 7.35 -5.69
N ASN A 36 -0.88 7.21 -5.67
CA ASN A 36 -0.04 7.54 -6.82
C ASN A 36 -0.27 6.58 -7.99
N TRP A 37 -0.53 5.32 -7.72
CA TRP A 37 -0.88 4.33 -8.74
C TRP A 37 -2.19 4.69 -9.45
N HIS A 38 -3.23 5.06 -8.70
CA HIS A 38 -4.47 5.53 -9.28
C HIS A 38 -4.33 6.87 -10.03
N LYS A 39 -3.51 7.79 -9.53
CA LYS A 39 -3.18 9.03 -10.24
C LYS A 39 -2.46 8.77 -11.57
N ALA A 40 -1.58 7.79 -11.61
CA ALA A 40 -0.88 7.39 -12.83
C ALA A 40 -1.88 6.87 -13.89
N ALA A 41 -2.88 6.10 -13.49
CA ALA A 41 -3.96 5.67 -14.39
C ALA A 41 -4.76 6.88 -14.93
N ALA A 42 -5.17 7.78 -14.04
CA ALA A 42 -5.93 8.97 -14.41
C ALA A 42 -5.16 9.90 -15.37
N ALA A 43 -3.84 9.98 -15.22
CA ALA A 43 -2.95 10.74 -16.08
C ALA A 43 -2.49 9.96 -17.33
N ALA A 44 -2.94 8.72 -17.49
CA ALA A 44 -2.49 7.79 -18.54
C ALA A 44 -0.95 7.62 -18.56
N ASN A 45 -0.33 7.61 -17.38
CA ASN A 45 1.10 7.40 -17.22
C ASN A 45 1.39 5.89 -17.12
N TYR A 46 1.57 5.27 -18.27
CA TYR A 46 1.79 3.82 -18.40
C TYR A 46 2.99 3.32 -17.60
N GLU A 47 4.13 3.98 -17.72
CA GLU A 47 5.37 3.58 -17.06
C GLU A 47 5.25 3.58 -15.53
N VAL A 48 4.67 4.62 -14.96
CA VAL A 48 4.47 4.72 -13.52
C VAL A 48 3.42 3.72 -13.05
N TYR A 49 2.33 3.56 -13.78
CA TYR A 49 1.25 2.64 -13.42
C TYR A 49 1.74 1.19 -13.37
N PHE A 50 2.35 0.70 -14.44
CA PHE A 50 2.85 -0.67 -14.51
C PHE A 50 4.17 -0.87 -13.76
N GLY A 51 4.96 0.17 -13.58
CA GLY A 51 6.16 0.13 -12.75
C GLY A 51 5.88 -0.11 -11.27
N ALA A 52 4.69 0.22 -10.79
CA ALA A 52 4.25 -0.07 -9.42
C ALA A 52 3.84 -1.54 -9.21
N MET A 53 3.62 -2.30 -10.29
CA MET A 53 3.22 -3.70 -10.25
C MET A 53 4.45 -4.61 -10.37
N SER A 54 4.54 -5.62 -9.52
CA SER A 54 5.58 -6.66 -9.68
C SER A 54 5.36 -7.47 -10.95
N ASP A 55 6.41 -8.12 -11.44
CA ASP A 55 6.32 -8.96 -12.64
C ASP A 55 5.41 -10.17 -12.46
N GLU A 56 5.20 -10.59 -11.20
CA GLU A 56 4.33 -11.72 -10.82
C GLU A 56 2.89 -11.29 -10.53
N SER A 57 2.56 -10.02 -10.73
CA SER A 57 1.24 -9.48 -10.44
C SER A 57 0.16 -10.15 -11.29
N ILE A 58 -0.97 -10.39 -10.65
CA ILE A 58 -2.21 -10.85 -11.29
C ILE A 58 -3.24 -9.73 -11.17
N PHE A 59 -3.83 -9.33 -12.27
CA PHE A 59 -4.96 -8.42 -12.29
C PHE A 59 -6.26 -9.20 -12.36
N ILE A 60 -7.14 -8.91 -11.43
CA ILE A 60 -8.49 -9.47 -11.38
C ILE A 60 -9.48 -8.33 -11.57
N GLY A 61 -10.16 -8.34 -12.68
CA GLY A 61 -11.16 -7.34 -13.02
C GLY A 61 -12.55 -7.68 -12.51
N THR A 62 -13.53 -6.96 -13.00
CA THR A 62 -14.94 -7.11 -12.61
C THR A 62 -15.65 -8.28 -13.30
N ASP A 63 -15.15 -8.71 -14.44
CA ASP A 63 -15.63 -9.87 -15.17
C ASP A 63 -14.78 -11.10 -14.82
N ALA A 64 -15.42 -12.29 -14.75
CA ALA A 64 -14.72 -13.53 -14.43
C ALA A 64 -13.63 -13.90 -15.45
N THR A 65 -13.71 -13.39 -16.67
CA THR A 65 -12.70 -13.57 -17.70
C THR A 65 -11.50 -12.63 -17.56
N GLU A 66 -11.63 -11.59 -16.75
CA GLU A 66 -10.59 -10.60 -16.49
C GLU A 66 -9.63 -11.07 -15.37
N ASN A 67 -8.91 -12.13 -15.67
CA ASN A 67 -7.86 -12.68 -14.81
C ASN A 67 -6.58 -12.78 -15.63
N TRP A 68 -5.73 -11.76 -15.51
CA TRP A 68 -4.56 -11.60 -16.36
C TRP A 68 -3.28 -11.50 -15.55
N ASN A 69 -2.22 -12.07 -16.09
CA ASN A 69 -0.88 -11.73 -15.62
C ASN A 69 -0.51 -10.29 -16.05
N LYS A 70 0.60 -9.77 -15.54
CA LYS A 70 1.02 -8.39 -15.83
C LYS A 70 1.13 -8.11 -17.33
N LYS A 71 1.74 -9.02 -18.09
CA LYS A 71 1.91 -8.84 -19.55
C LYS A 71 0.59 -8.79 -20.31
N GLN A 72 -0.34 -9.64 -19.94
CA GLN A 72 -1.68 -9.66 -20.53
C GLN A 72 -2.44 -8.37 -20.19
N PHE A 73 -2.35 -7.93 -18.96
CA PHE A 73 -2.97 -6.67 -18.54
C PHE A 73 -2.34 -5.46 -19.22
N GLN A 74 -1.02 -5.44 -19.36
CA GLN A 74 -0.31 -4.40 -20.12
C GLN A 74 -0.79 -4.34 -21.57
N ALA A 75 -0.94 -5.47 -22.24
CA ALA A 75 -1.42 -5.53 -23.62
C ALA A 75 -2.86 -5.01 -23.74
N PHE A 76 -3.73 -5.38 -22.81
CA PHE A 76 -5.09 -4.88 -22.76
C PHE A 76 -5.15 -3.37 -22.53
N ALA A 77 -4.37 -2.87 -21.58
CA ALA A 77 -4.41 -1.47 -21.13
C ALA A 77 -3.73 -0.49 -22.10
N LYS A 78 -2.71 -0.95 -22.84
CA LYS A 78 -1.87 -0.10 -23.67
C LYS A 78 -2.63 0.84 -24.60
N PRO A 79 -3.64 0.40 -25.37
CA PRO A 79 -4.41 1.31 -26.23
C PRO A 79 -5.10 2.46 -25.47
N TYR A 80 -5.56 2.21 -24.25
CA TYR A 80 -6.21 3.23 -23.41
C TYR A 80 -5.19 4.26 -22.91
N PHE A 81 -4.05 3.81 -22.44
CA PHE A 81 -2.95 4.69 -22.03
C PHE A 81 -2.40 5.50 -23.20
N ASP A 82 -2.22 4.90 -24.36
CA ASP A 82 -1.72 5.59 -25.57
C ASP A 82 -2.67 6.69 -26.05
N LYS A 83 -3.98 6.52 -25.85
CA LYS A 83 -4.99 7.55 -26.17
C LYS A 83 -5.08 8.66 -25.11
N GLY A 84 -4.34 8.56 -24.00
CA GLY A 84 -4.44 9.47 -22.87
C GLY A 84 -5.75 9.34 -22.10
N LYS A 85 -6.47 8.24 -22.25
CA LYS A 85 -7.78 7.95 -21.64
C LYS A 85 -7.77 6.60 -20.93
N ALA A 86 -6.98 6.47 -19.89
CA ALA A 86 -7.08 5.34 -18.99
C ALA A 86 -8.27 5.56 -18.04
N TRP A 87 -8.30 4.92 -16.92
CA TRP A 87 -9.41 5.00 -15.96
C TRP A 87 -9.08 5.92 -14.80
N ASN A 88 -10.11 6.43 -14.16
CA ASN A 88 -10.00 7.28 -12.99
C ASN A 88 -10.78 6.64 -11.83
N PHE A 89 -10.08 6.02 -10.92
CA PHE A 89 -10.63 5.45 -9.71
C PHE A 89 -10.32 6.31 -8.49
N LYS A 90 -11.29 6.42 -7.60
CA LYS A 90 -11.17 7.10 -6.34
C LYS A 90 -11.50 6.13 -5.22
N ALA A 91 -10.62 5.97 -4.26
CA ALA A 91 -10.91 5.16 -3.09
C ALA A 91 -12.02 5.83 -2.26
N ILE A 92 -13.09 5.08 -1.99
CA ILE A 92 -14.16 5.51 -1.09
C ILE A 92 -13.79 5.10 0.34
N GLU A 93 -13.27 3.89 0.48
CA GLU A 93 -12.83 3.32 1.75
C GLU A 93 -11.57 2.48 1.51
N ARG A 94 -10.64 2.50 2.45
CA ARG A 94 -9.41 1.72 2.38
C ARG A 94 -9.06 1.17 3.75
N ASN A 95 -8.94 -0.14 3.82
CA ASN A 95 -8.52 -0.85 5.03
C ASN A 95 -7.25 -1.64 4.71
N ILE A 96 -6.21 -1.48 5.51
CA ILE A 96 -4.91 -2.13 5.31
C ILE A 96 -4.62 -2.98 6.55
N TYR A 97 -4.40 -4.26 6.31
CA TYR A 97 -4.06 -5.24 7.33
C TYR A 97 -2.74 -5.91 6.98
N PHE A 98 -1.97 -6.25 8.00
CA PHE A 98 -0.75 -7.02 7.83
C PHE A 98 -0.98 -8.45 8.33
N SER A 99 -0.48 -9.42 7.57
CA SER A 99 -0.42 -10.81 8.03
C SER A 99 0.72 -10.96 9.05
N GLU A 100 0.52 -11.84 10.00
CA GLU A 100 1.58 -12.23 10.94
C GLU A 100 2.64 -13.12 10.27
#